data_59efb5b9cf6d95f0afe39f4ed0bc150a
#
_entry.id   59efb5b9cf6d95f0afe39f4ed0bc150a
#
_cell.length_a   1.000
_cell.length_b   1.000
_cell.length_c   1.000
_cell.angle_alpha   90.00
_cell.angle_beta   90.00
_cell.angle_gamma   90.00
#
_symmetry.space_group_name_H-M   'P 1'
#
loop_
_entity.id
_entity.type
_entity.pdbx_description
1 polymer ?
#
loop_
_entity_poly.entity_id
_entity_poly.type
_entity_poly.pdbx_seq_one_letter_code
_entity_poly.pdbx_strand_id
1 'polypeptide(L)'
;GSSTGSLSVPALSLPVQQDTHRLLHIHLNRPGVLGEINSKLSKLKVNILGQYLQTNNDIGYVVTDCDRKTSSKALDELKVVKHTIRVRNLY
;
A
#
# COMPACT_ATOMS: atom_id res chain seq x y z
N GLY A 1 19.78 12.62 1.02
CA GLY A 1 19.35 12.82 0.87
C GLY A 1 18.71 12.87 0.67
N SER A 2 18.69 12.81 0.65
CA SER A 2 18.19 12.98 0.37
C SER A 2 17.40 13.20 0.25
N SER A 3 17.14 13.18 0.30
CA SER A 3 16.38 13.44 0.21
C SER A 3 15.66 13.86 -0.18
N THR A 4 15.81 14.06 -0.43
CA THR A 4 15.11 14.81 -1.02
C THR A 4 13.80 14.54 -0.97
N GLY A 5 13.29 14.32 -0.20
CA GLY A 5 11.96 14.22 -0.18
C GLY A 5 11.32 13.77 -1.26
N SER A 6 11.94 13.70 -2.19
CA SER A 6 11.22 13.30 -3.24
C SER A 6 10.63 12.09 -2.86
N LEU A 7 9.80 11.81 -3.41
CA LEU A 7 8.96 10.78 -3.32
C LEU A 7 9.56 9.49 -3.60
N SER A 8 10.81 9.29 -3.40
CA SER A 8 11.33 8.00 -3.64
C SER A 8 10.82 7.10 -2.58
N VAL A 9 9.85 6.35 -2.92
CA VAL A 9 9.30 5.34 -2.06
C VAL A 9 10.28 4.19 -2.03
N PRO A 10 10.80 3.79 -0.86
CA PRO A 10 11.78 2.71 -0.80
C PRO A 10 11.32 1.45 -1.50
N ALA A 11 10.02 1.24 -1.52
CA ALA A 11 9.46 0.07 -2.15
C ALA A 11 9.73 0.00 -3.65
N LEU A 12 10.04 1.12 -4.27
CA LEU A 12 10.35 1.10 -5.70
C LEU A 12 11.66 0.41 -6.02
N SER A 13 12.50 0.24 -5.02
CA SER A 13 13.74 -0.50 -5.21
C SER A 13 13.58 -2.00 -4.96
N LEU A 14 12.40 -2.45 -4.57
CA LEU A 14 12.18 -3.86 -4.32
C LEU A 14 12.05 -4.62 -5.64
N PRO A 15 12.55 -5.85 -5.70
CA PRO A 15 12.45 -6.62 -6.91
C PRO A 15 11.00 -6.93 -7.27
N VAL A 16 10.74 -6.92 -8.56
CA VAL A 16 9.43 -7.33 -9.07
C VAL A 16 9.35 -8.85 -8.97
N GLN A 17 8.22 -9.35 -8.46
CA GLN A 17 7.99 -10.78 -8.36
C GLN A 17 6.84 -11.17 -9.28
N GLN A 18 6.95 -12.34 -9.89
CA GLN A 18 5.88 -12.85 -10.75
C GLN A 18 4.63 -13.13 -9.91
N ASP A 19 3.49 -13.00 -10.52
CA ASP A 19 2.19 -13.26 -9.90
C ASP A 19 1.93 -12.41 -8.68
N THR A 20 2.61 -11.27 -8.60
CA THR A 20 2.46 -10.32 -7.50
C THR A 20 1.83 -9.04 -7.99
N HIS A 21 0.88 -8.54 -7.22
CA HIS A 21 0.25 -7.25 -7.43
C HIS A 21 0.88 -6.29 -6.43
N ARG A 22 1.49 -5.22 -6.89
CA ARG A 22 2.07 -4.22 -5.98
C ARG A 22 1.18 -2.98 -5.98
N LEU A 23 0.60 -2.71 -4.82
CA LEU A 23 -0.32 -1.61 -4.63
C LEU A 23 0.31 -0.55 -3.76
N LEU A 24 0.18 0.71 -4.16
CA LEU A 24 0.63 1.84 -3.38
C LEU A 24 -0.59 2.55 -2.79
N HIS A 25 -0.57 2.80 -1.49
CA HIS A 25 -1.62 3.53 -0.81
C HIS A 25 -1.00 4.72 -0.09
N ILE A 26 -1.47 5.91 -0.42
CA ILE A 26 -1.02 7.14 0.21
C ILE A 26 -2.16 7.66 1.07
N HIS A 27 -1.88 7.96 2.32
CA HIS A 27 -2.90 8.39 3.27
C HIS A 27 -2.37 9.46 4.22
N LEU A 28 -3.27 10.16 4.88
CA LEU A 28 -2.87 11.04 5.97
C LEU A 28 -2.30 10.19 7.10
N ASN A 29 -1.27 10.70 7.75
CA ASN A 29 -0.62 9.96 8.85
C ASN A 29 -1.49 10.05 10.09
N ARG A 30 -2.46 9.15 10.20
CA ARG A 30 -3.40 9.07 11.32
C ARG A 30 -3.35 7.67 11.93
N PRO A 31 -3.61 7.56 13.23
CA PRO A 31 -3.66 6.24 13.86
C PRO A 31 -4.71 5.36 13.22
N GLY A 32 -4.40 4.09 13.09
CA GLY A 32 -5.37 3.10 12.67
C GLY A 32 -5.51 2.90 11.16
N VAL A 33 -4.87 3.73 10.34
CA VAL A 33 -5.02 3.58 8.89
C VAL A 33 -4.47 2.25 8.40
N LEU A 34 -3.28 1.89 8.84
CA LEU A 34 -2.68 0.61 8.42
C LEU A 34 -3.54 -0.57 8.88
N GLY A 35 -4.08 -0.48 10.08
CA GLY A 35 -4.98 -1.52 10.58
C GLY A 35 -6.23 -1.65 9.73
N GLU A 36 -6.80 -0.53 9.28
CA GLU A 36 -7.96 -0.56 8.40
C GLU A 36 -7.62 -1.17 7.05
N ILE A 37 -6.48 -0.81 6.48
CA ILE A 37 -6.00 -1.39 5.24
C ILE A 37 -5.94 -2.91 5.37
N ASN A 38 -5.28 -3.39 6.41
CA ASN A 38 -5.10 -4.82 6.61
C ASN A 38 -6.41 -5.53 6.89
N SER A 39 -7.32 -4.88 7.62
CA SER A 39 -8.63 -5.45 7.89
C SER A 39 -9.44 -5.64 6.59
N LYS A 40 -9.40 -4.63 5.71
CA LYS A 40 -10.11 -4.73 4.44
C LYS A 40 -9.53 -5.82 3.55
N LEU A 41 -8.22 -5.90 3.47
CA LEU A 41 -7.58 -6.95 2.68
C LEU A 41 -7.87 -8.33 3.24
N SER A 42 -7.91 -8.45 4.57
CA SER A 42 -8.24 -9.71 5.22
C SER A 42 -9.67 -10.15 4.90
N LYS A 43 -10.61 -9.21 4.88
CA LYS A 43 -12.00 -9.53 4.55
C LYS A 43 -12.14 -10.05 3.13
N LEU A 44 -11.30 -9.57 2.23
CA LEU A 44 -11.29 -10.03 0.85
C LEU A 44 -10.48 -11.31 0.67
N LYS A 45 -9.88 -11.80 1.76
CA LYS A 45 -9.01 -12.98 1.73
C LYS A 45 -7.82 -12.78 0.80
N VAL A 46 -7.31 -11.56 0.74
CA VAL A 46 -6.13 -11.24 -0.04
C VAL A 46 -4.91 -11.79 0.67
N ASN A 47 -4.08 -12.51 -0.06
CA ASN A 47 -2.84 -13.04 0.49
C ASN A 47 -1.75 -11.98 0.36
N ILE A 48 -1.32 -11.42 1.48
CA ILE A 48 -0.29 -10.39 1.50
C ILE A 48 1.08 -11.07 1.54
N LEU A 49 1.90 -10.75 0.54
CA LEU A 49 3.23 -11.32 0.42
C LEU A 49 4.30 -10.45 1.05
N GLY A 50 4.04 -9.16 1.13
CA GLY A 50 4.95 -8.21 1.78
C GLY A 50 4.26 -6.89 1.93
N GLN A 51 4.69 -6.11 2.90
CA GLN A 51 4.09 -4.81 3.15
C GLN A 51 5.14 -3.88 3.73
N TYR A 52 5.18 -2.66 3.21
CA TYR A 52 6.17 -1.67 3.60
C TYR A 52 5.48 -0.37 3.91
N LEU A 53 5.77 0.21 5.07
CA LEU A 53 5.19 1.47 5.50
C LEU A 53 6.30 2.48 5.71
N GLN A 54 6.10 3.67 5.18
CA GLN A 54 6.97 4.79 5.48
C GLN A 54 6.09 6.02 5.72
N THR A 55 6.40 6.77 6.76
CA THR A 55 5.61 7.94 7.12
C THR A 55 6.51 9.14 7.32
N ASN A 56 5.92 10.32 7.14
CA ASN A 56 6.47 11.55 7.65
C ASN A 56 5.43 12.17 8.58
N ASN A 57 5.57 13.45 8.93
CA ASN A 57 4.65 14.07 9.88
C ASN A 57 3.21 14.11 9.38
N ASP A 58 3.02 14.21 8.07
CA ASP A 58 1.70 14.45 7.50
C ASP A 58 1.13 13.27 6.74
N ILE A 59 1.96 12.47 6.13
CA ILE A 59 1.55 11.49 5.13
C ILE A 59 2.19 10.13 5.42
N GLY A 60 1.46 9.08 5.10
CA GLY A 60 1.99 7.72 5.11
C GLY A 60 1.90 7.11 3.73
N TYR A 61 2.90 6.31 3.39
CA TYR A 61 2.93 5.52 2.16
C TYR A 61 2.97 4.05 2.55
N VAL A 62 2.05 3.27 2.01
CA VAL A 62 2.03 1.84 2.25
C VAL A 62 2.14 1.15 0.91
N VAL A 63 3.14 0.31 0.75
CA VAL A 63 3.23 -0.56 -0.42
C VAL A 63 2.91 -1.96 0.02
N THR A 64 1.93 -2.57 -0.61
CA THR A 64 1.50 -3.91 -0.29
C THR A 64 1.66 -4.79 -1.50
N ASP A 65 2.44 -5.84 -1.35
CA ASP A 65 2.58 -6.87 -2.37
C ASP A 65 1.60 -7.98 -2.05
N CYS A 66 0.72 -8.25 -2.99
CA CYS A 66 -0.35 -9.23 -2.81
C CYS A 66 -0.25 -10.32 -3.87
N ASP A 67 -0.75 -11.50 -3.54
CA ASP A 67 -0.92 -12.55 -4.51
C ASP A 67 -1.93 -12.08 -5.57
N ARG A 68 -1.50 -12.05 -6.83
CA ARG A 68 -2.35 -11.58 -7.92
C ARG A 68 -3.67 -12.36 -8.02
N LYS A 69 -3.66 -13.61 -7.64
CA LYS A 69 -4.86 -14.45 -7.71
C LYS A 69 -5.95 -14.02 -6.75
N THR A 70 -5.57 -13.38 -5.64
CA THR A 70 -6.53 -13.03 -4.59
C THR A 70 -6.79 -11.54 -4.49
N SER A 71 -6.12 -10.70 -5.30
CA SER A 71 -6.13 -9.27 -5.10
C SER A 71 -6.95 -8.49 -6.09
N SER A 72 -7.86 -9.14 -6.82
CA SER A 72 -8.59 -8.46 -7.90
C SER A 72 -9.43 -7.27 -7.42
N LYS A 73 -9.93 -7.32 -6.19
CA LYS A 73 -10.74 -6.23 -5.64
C LYS A 73 -10.01 -5.37 -4.64
N ALA A 74 -8.73 -5.65 -4.41
CA ALA A 74 -7.97 -4.95 -3.37
C ALA A 74 -7.88 -3.45 -3.65
N LEU A 75 -7.63 -3.07 -4.88
CA LEU A 75 -7.48 -1.65 -5.22
C LEU A 75 -8.72 -0.86 -4.88
N ASP A 76 -9.90 -1.39 -5.24
CA ASP A 76 -11.16 -0.70 -4.96
C ASP A 76 -11.42 -0.57 -3.47
N GLU A 77 -11.10 -1.60 -2.70
CA GLU A 77 -11.30 -1.54 -1.25
C GLU A 77 -10.34 -0.55 -0.59
N LEU A 78 -9.13 -0.45 -1.10
CA LEU A 78 -8.19 0.52 -0.55
C LEU A 78 -8.61 1.95 -0.79
N LYS A 79 -9.36 2.22 -1.86
CA LYS A 79 -9.83 3.57 -2.17
C LYS A 79 -10.83 4.08 -1.14
N VAL A 80 -11.52 3.20 -0.45
CA VAL A 80 -12.53 3.60 0.54
C VAL A 80 -12.02 3.62 1.97
N VAL A 81 -10.74 3.37 2.17
CA VAL A 81 -10.14 3.47 3.49
C VAL A 81 -10.15 4.93 3.94
N LYS A 82 -10.48 5.17 5.22
CA LYS A 82 -10.51 6.50 5.77
C LYS A 82 -9.15 7.15 5.64
N HIS A 83 -9.13 8.44 5.35
CA HIS A 83 -7.91 9.25 5.21
C HIS A 83 -7.08 8.92 3.98
N THR A 84 -7.62 8.18 3.02
CA THR A 84 -6.93 7.88 1.78
C THR A 84 -6.76 9.13 0.94
N ILE A 85 -5.55 9.37 0.47
CA ILE A 85 -5.25 10.43 -0.47
C ILE A 85 -5.23 9.87 -1.89
N ARG A 86 -4.57 8.74 -2.09
CA ARG A 86 -4.42 8.14 -3.41
C ARG A 86 -4.09 6.68 -3.29
N VAL A 87 -4.58 5.90 -4.25
CA VAL A 87 -4.23 4.49 -4.38
C VAL A 87 -3.80 4.25 -5.82
N ARG A 88 -2.71 3.50 -6.00
CA ARG A 88 -2.21 3.16 -7.32
C ARG A 88 -1.83 1.70 -7.38
N ASN A 89 -2.06 1.12 -8.54
CA ASN A 89 -1.54 -0.20 -8.86
C ASN A 89 -0.20 0.00 -9.57
N LEU A 90 0.90 -0.41 -8.96
CA LEU A 90 2.21 -0.23 -9.54
C LEU A 90 2.52 -1.30 -10.60
N TYR A 91 2.01 -2.50 -10.39
CA TYR A 91 2.02 -3.54 -11.43
C TYR A 91 1.18 -4.75 -11.03
#